data_1c2025dc259d68be04b96161506c8700
#
_entry.id   1c2025dc259d68be04b96161506c8700
#
_cell.length_a   1.000
_cell.length_b   1.000
_cell.length_c   1.000
_cell.angle_alpha   90.00
_cell.angle_beta   90.00
_cell.angle_gamma   90.00
#
_symmetry.space_group_name_H-M   'P 1'
#
loop_
_entity.id
_entity.type
_entity.pdbx_description
1 polymer ?
#
loop_
_entity_poly.entity_id
_entity_poly.type
_entity_poly.pdbx_seq_one_letter_code
_entity_poly.pdbx_strand_id
1 'polypeptide(L)'
;MTKHIHLSRLFTVMACALASSVVTGCAAVSAIGAVAGLTGNAMEMAGLKKPENAPVEVNLAIHAGENLNAGSGQSMAVVTKIYYLNNPEQFQRAPLTQLIDTAGEKAALGESVLGSRELTLTPGQRYETVEKVPKQADYIAVAGLFYAPAPMRWKYVFKVEDAEDSGIVLGAHACALTVATGKPTLPAGMPTYDPSRLSGVQCPG
;
A
#
# COMPACT_ATOMS: atom_id res chain seq x y z
N MET A 1 39.00 22.07 -59.87
CA MET A 1 38.39 21.36 -61.01
C MET A 1 36.95 21.11 -60.55
N THR A 2 36.06 22.05 -60.97
CA THR A 2 35.15 21.92 -62.10
C THR A 2 34.23 20.70 -61.98
N LYS A 3 32.89 20.79 -61.93
CA LYS A 3 31.88 21.54 -62.66
C LYS A 3 30.54 21.17 -62.07
N HIS A 4 29.65 22.07 -61.70
CA HIS A 4 28.48 22.53 -62.45
C HIS A 4 27.62 21.38 -63.09
N ILE A 5 26.32 21.31 -62.94
CA ILE A 5 25.32 22.13 -63.61
C ILE A 5 23.90 21.64 -63.21
N HIS A 6 23.03 22.58 -62.97
CA HIS A 6 21.67 22.89 -63.43
C HIS A 6 20.52 21.88 -63.16
N LEU A 7 19.48 22.36 -62.53
CA LEU A 7 18.38 23.24 -62.97
C LEU A 7 17.27 22.43 -63.68
N SER A 8 16.13 22.41 -63.16
CA SER A 8 14.90 22.84 -63.84
C SER A 8 13.63 22.27 -63.23
N ARG A 9 12.84 23.14 -62.63
CA ARG A 9 11.47 23.44 -62.93
C ARG A 9 10.53 22.28 -63.31
N LEU A 10 9.44 22.06 -62.61
CA LEU A 10 8.15 22.58 -63.10
C LEU A 10 7.03 22.43 -62.07
N PHE A 11 6.29 23.47 -61.94
CA PHE A 11 4.95 23.62 -61.37
C PHE A 11 4.02 22.53 -61.85
N THR A 12 3.22 21.98 -60.93
CA THR A 12 1.84 21.64 -61.28
C THR A 12 0.95 21.84 -60.02
N VAL A 13 0.22 22.93 -60.04
CA VAL A 13 -0.92 23.19 -59.19
C VAL A 13 -2.03 22.28 -59.68
N MET A 14 -2.61 21.48 -58.81
CA MET A 14 -3.90 20.87 -59.03
C MET A 14 -4.70 20.86 -57.74
N ALA A 15 -5.61 21.81 -57.69
CA ALA A 15 -6.69 21.85 -56.73
C ALA A 15 -7.68 20.74 -57.02
N CYS A 16 -8.06 19.96 -56.01
CA CYS A 16 -9.29 19.19 -56.05
C CYS A 16 -9.86 19.03 -54.64
N ALA A 17 -10.88 19.82 -54.41
CA ALA A 17 -12.19 19.44 -53.90
C ALA A 17 -12.29 18.71 -52.55
N LEU A 18 -12.84 19.44 -51.61
CA LEU A 18 -13.67 19.09 -50.47
C LEU A 18 -14.49 17.80 -50.65
N ALA A 19 -14.22 16.85 -49.80
CA ALA A 19 -15.22 15.82 -49.43
C ALA A 19 -15.25 15.72 -47.91
N SER A 20 -16.18 16.47 -47.32
CA SER A 20 -16.57 16.35 -45.92
C SER A 20 -17.34 15.05 -45.75
N SER A 21 -16.66 13.98 -45.34
CA SER A 21 -17.31 12.76 -44.83
C SER A 21 -17.38 12.89 -43.30
N VAL A 22 -18.52 13.36 -42.83
CA VAL A 22 -18.95 13.22 -41.44
C VAL A 22 -19.16 11.73 -41.21
N VAL A 23 -18.14 11.05 -40.70
CA VAL A 23 -18.30 9.72 -40.13
C VAL A 23 -18.83 9.92 -38.71
N THR A 24 -20.13 9.94 -38.56
CA THR A 24 -20.85 9.66 -37.35
C THR A 24 -20.63 8.19 -37.00
N GLY A 25 -19.40 7.85 -36.57
CA GLY A 25 -19.12 6.58 -35.93
C GLY A 25 -19.63 6.64 -34.50
N CYS A 26 -20.77 6.00 -34.24
CA CYS A 26 -21.09 5.53 -32.90
C CYS A 26 -19.97 4.59 -32.47
N ALA A 27 -18.91 5.15 -31.89
CA ALA A 27 -18.01 4.41 -31.06
C ALA A 27 -18.80 4.06 -29.80
N ALA A 28 -19.47 2.91 -29.83
CA ALA A 28 -19.80 2.20 -28.60
C ALA A 28 -18.44 1.85 -27.95
N VAL A 29 -17.86 2.82 -27.27
CA VAL A 29 -16.70 2.58 -26.40
C VAL A 29 -17.19 1.58 -25.40
N SER A 30 -16.63 0.37 -25.46
CA SER A 30 -16.80 -0.64 -24.43
C SER A 30 -16.21 -0.05 -23.14
N ALA A 31 -17.04 0.67 -22.40
CA ALA A 31 -16.67 1.40 -21.17
C ALA A 31 -16.25 0.46 -20.02
N ILE A 32 -16.27 -0.86 -20.26
CA ILE A 32 -16.00 -1.87 -19.24
C ILE A 32 -14.50 -2.00 -18.92
N GLY A 33 -13.61 -1.66 -19.86
CA GLY A 33 -12.16 -1.77 -19.65
C GLY A 33 -11.50 -0.52 -19.04
N ALA A 34 -12.12 0.65 -19.16
CA ALA A 34 -11.52 1.92 -18.73
C ALA A 34 -11.78 2.25 -17.26
N VAL A 35 -12.78 1.61 -16.64
CA VAL A 35 -13.19 1.91 -15.25
C VAL A 35 -12.30 1.25 -14.21
N ALA A 36 -11.62 0.16 -14.58
CA ALA A 36 -10.79 -0.61 -13.64
C ALA A 36 -9.51 0.14 -13.16
N GLY A 37 -9.17 1.25 -13.80
CA GLY A 37 -7.99 2.05 -13.45
C GLY A 37 -8.31 3.38 -12.76
N LEU A 38 -9.59 3.74 -12.60
CA LEU A 38 -9.99 4.99 -11.96
C LEU A 38 -9.95 4.83 -10.44
N THR A 39 -9.29 5.75 -9.75
CA THR A 39 -9.41 5.86 -8.29
C THR A 39 -10.84 6.23 -7.91
N GLY A 40 -11.27 5.91 -6.68
CA GLY A 40 -12.62 6.21 -6.19
C GLY A 40 -13.04 7.65 -6.45
N ASN A 41 -12.14 8.61 -6.23
CA ASN A 41 -12.37 10.05 -6.46
C ASN A 41 -12.58 10.39 -7.94
N ALA A 42 -11.87 9.73 -8.87
CA ALA A 42 -12.04 9.98 -10.30
C ALA A 42 -13.38 9.43 -10.82
N MET A 43 -13.88 8.34 -10.24
CA MET A 43 -15.19 7.79 -10.57
C MET A 43 -16.32 8.70 -10.10
N GLU A 44 -16.20 9.25 -8.89
CA GLU A 44 -17.17 10.18 -8.32
C GLU A 44 -17.25 11.49 -9.12
N MET A 45 -16.11 12.04 -9.53
CA MET A 45 -16.04 13.20 -10.43
C MET A 45 -16.67 12.93 -11.79
N ALA A 46 -16.63 11.69 -12.27
CA ALA A 46 -17.28 11.26 -13.52
C ALA A 46 -18.77 10.92 -13.34
N GLY A 47 -19.34 11.04 -12.13
CA GLY A 47 -20.72 10.67 -11.82
C GLY A 47 -21.00 9.16 -11.89
N LEU A 48 -19.95 8.34 -11.83
CA LEU A 48 -20.06 6.88 -11.82
C LEU A 48 -20.14 6.39 -10.38
N LYS A 49 -21.14 5.57 -10.07
CA LYS A 49 -21.20 4.92 -8.75
C LYS A 49 -20.03 3.95 -8.58
N LYS A 50 -19.33 4.04 -7.46
CA LYS A 50 -18.34 3.04 -7.03
C LYS A 50 -19.01 1.66 -7.05
N PRO A 51 -18.41 0.62 -7.63
CA PRO A 51 -18.96 -0.73 -7.57
C PRO A 51 -19.20 -1.14 -6.12
N GLU A 52 -20.29 -1.84 -5.86
CA GLU A 52 -20.67 -2.24 -4.48
C GLU A 52 -19.56 -3.04 -3.78
N ASN A 53 -18.78 -3.81 -4.53
CA ASN A 53 -17.65 -4.62 -4.04
C ASN A 53 -16.27 -3.97 -4.31
N ALA A 54 -16.21 -2.66 -4.58
CA ALA A 54 -14.93 -2.00 -4.74
C ALA A 54 -14.11 -2.07 -3.45
N PRO A 55 -12.79 -2.28 -3.54
CA PRO A 55 -11.93 -2.27 -2.36
C PRO A 55 -11.95 -0.89 -1.71
N VAL A 56 -11.70 -0.87 -0.40
CA VAL A 56 -11.46 0.35 0.36
C VAL A 56 -10.02 0.79 0.15
N GLU A 57 -9.78 2.06 -0.14
CA GLU A 57 -8.44 2.62 -0.33
C GLU A 57 -7.95 3.22 0.99
N VAL A 58 -6.81 2.72 1.49
CA VAL A 58 -6.17 3.19 2.72
C VAL A 58 -4.77 3.68 2.40
N ASN A 59 -4.50 4.95 2.70
CA ASN A 59 -3.14 5.49 2.61
C ASN A 59 -2.27 4.88 3.72
N LEU A 60 -1.19 4.18 3.34
CA LEU A 60 -0.24 3.58 4.27
C LEU A 60 1.16 4.10 3.99
N ALA A 61 1.81 4.63 5.03
CA ALA A 61 3.22 4.99 5.00
C ALA A 61 3.98 4.31 6.13
N ILE A 62 5.21 3.85 5.84
CA ILE A 62 6.12 3.30 6.84
C ILE A 62 7.48 3.97 6.66
N HIS A 63 7.93 4.67 7.70
CA HIS A 63 9.21 5.38 7.72
C HIS A 63 10.21 4.58 8.56
N ALA A 64 11.18 3.98 7.90
CA ALA A 64 12.26 3.25 8.56
C ALA A 64 13.33 4.22 9.06
N GLY A 65 13.69 4.11 10.34
CA GLY A 65 14.82 4.84 10.92
C GLY A 65 16.15 4.27 10.45
N GLU A 66 17.22 5.07 10.55
CA GLU A 66 18.59 4.63 10.25
C GLU A 66 19.06 3.47 11.16
N ASN A 67 18.47 3.36 12.35
CA ASN A 67 18.71 2.29 13.31
C ASN A 67 17.76 1.10 13.16
N LEU A 68 17.12 0.93 11.97
CA LEU A 68 16.15 -0.12 11.74
C LEU A 68 16.70 -1.51 12.12
N ASN A 69 15.88 -2.29 12.86
CA ASN A 69 16.16 -3.69 13.18
C ASN A 69 17.56 -3.94 13.79
N ALA A 70 18.03 -2.99 14.62
CA ALA A 70 19.38 -2.96 15.18
C ALA A 70 19.54 -3.74 16.50
N GLY A 71 18.68 -4.74 16.76
CA GLY A 71 18.76 -5.56 17.99
C GLY A 71 20.06 -6.34 18.16
N SER A 72 20.84 -6.50 17.10
CA SER A 72 22.20 -7.07 17.14
C SER A 72 23.32 -6.02 17.24
N GLY A 73 22.98 -4.74 17.38
CA GLY A 73 23.94 -3.62 17.37
C GLY A 73 24.26 -3.08 15.96
N GLN A 74 23.80 -3.74 14.90
CA GLN A 74 23.95 -3.29 13.52
C GLN A 74 22.57 -3.16 12.87
N SER A 75 22.34 -2.05 12.15
CA SER A 75 21.09 -1.83 11.41
C SER A 75 20.94 -2.84 10.28
N MET A 76 19.77 -3.47 10.19
CA MET A 76 19.45 -4.47 9.19
C MET A 76 18.10 -4.17 8.53
N ALA A 77 17.87 -4.76 7.36
CA ALA A 77 16.55 -4.77 6.76
C ALA A 77 15.55 -5.53 7.65
N VAL A 78 14.27 -5.18 7.54
CA VAL A 78 13.18 -5.88 8.21
C VAL A 78 12.11 -6.28 7.23
N VAL A 79 11.66 -7.53 7.29
CA VAL A 79 10.47 -7.97 6.58
C VAL A 79 9.26 -7.42 7.31
N THR A 80 8.39 -6.77 6.56
CA THR A 80 7.14 -6.19 7.07
C THR A 80 5.98 -6.84 6.33
N LYS A 81 5.02 -7.36 7.09
CA LYS A 81 3.81 -7.98 6.55
C LYS A 81 2.60 -7.09 6.82
N ILE A 82 1.77 -6.93 5.81
CA ILE A 82 0.49 -6.21 5.86
C ILE A 82 -0.60 -7.25 5.65
N TYR A 83 -1.60 -7.28 6.53
CA TYR A 83 -2.71 -8.24 6.49
C TYR A 83 -4.04 -7.51 6.39
N TYR A 84 -4.97 -8.09 5.64
CA TYR A 84 -6.37 -7.69 5.60
C TYR A 84 -7.19 -8.73 6.34
N LEU A 85 -7.83 -8.35 7.43
CA LEU A 85 -8.45 -9.27 8.38
C LEU A 85 -9.95 -8.98 8.53
N ASN A 86 -10.75 -10.04 8.67
CA ASN A 86 -12.14 -9.93 9.11
C ASN A 86 -12.26 -9.95 10.66
N ASN A 87 -11.24 -10.50 11.37
CA ASN A 87 -11.18 -10.55 12.83
C ASN A 87 -9.72 -10.35 13.29
N PRO A 88 -9.44 -9.43 14.23
CA PRO A 88 -8.08 -9.11 14.65
C PRO A 88 -7.54 -10.03 15.74
N GLU A 89 -8.38 -10.80 16.43
CA GLU A 89 -8.02 -11.48 17.67
C GLU A 89 -6.89 -12.52 17.50
N GLN A 90 -6.94 -13.32 16.42
CA GLN A 90 -5.91 -14.32 16.16
C GLN A 90 -4.58 -13.66 15.87
N PHE A 91 -4.58 -12.60 15.05
CA PHE A 91 -3.37 -11.83 14.77
C PHE A 91 -2.81 -11.17 16.03
N GLN A 92 -3.66 -10.58 16.86
CA GLN A 92 -3.21 -9.95 18.11
C GLN A 92 -2.55 -10.96 19.06
N ARG A 93 -3.04 -12.20 19.12
CA ARG A 93 -2.49 -13.28 19.98
C ARG A 93 -1.28 -13.98 19.39
N ALA A 94 -1.13 -14.03 18.06
CA ALA A 94 -0.06 -14.75 17.39
C ALA A 94 1.34 -14.23 17.80
N PRO A 95 2.26 -15.07 18.28
CA PRO A 95 3.64 -14.68 18.50
C PRO A 95 4.37 -14.47 17.16
N LEU A 96 5.47 -13.71 17.18
CA LEU A 96 6.25 -13.42 15.98
C LEU A 96 6.70 -14.69 15.25
N THR A 97 7.11 -15.71 16.00
CA THR A 97 7.58 -16.99 15.45
C THR A 97 6.57 -17.70 14.55
N GLN A 98 5.28 -17.47 14.75
CA GLN A 98 4.23 -18.03 13.90
C GLN A 98 3.99 -17.21 12.61
N LEU A 99 4.48 -15.97 12.55
CA LEU A 99 4.32 -15.11 11.36
C LEU A 99 5.56 -15.11 10.45
N ILE A 100 6.61 -15.85 10.83
CA ILE A 100 7.86 -15.91 10.05
C ILE A 100 7.68 -16.70 8.75
N ASP A 101 6.93 -17.79 8.80
CA ASP A 101 6.73 -18.67 7.66
C ASP A 101 5.23 -18.88 7.36
N THR A 102 4.94 -19.27 6.12
CA THR A 102 3.56 -19.43 5.62
C THR A 102 2.78 -20.52 6.36
N ALA A 103 3.41 -21.59 6.81
CA ALA A 103 2.73 -22.69 7.50
C ALA A 103 2.31 -22.27 8.91
N GLY A 104 3.21 -21.63 9.66
CA GLY A 104 2.94 -21.04 10.96
C GLY A 104 1.87 -19.94 10.89
N GLU A 105 1.98 -19.06 9.89
CA GLU A 105 1.01 -17.99 9.64
C GLU A 105 -0.39 -18.56 9.40
N LYS A 106 -0.52 -19.53 8.49
CA LYS A 106 -1.79 -20.19 8.19
C LYS A 106 -2.38 -20.89 9.42
N ALA A 107 -1.55 -21.57 10.21
CA ALA A 107 -1.97 -22.24 11.43
C ALA A 107 -2.45 -21.25 12.51
N ALA A 108 -1.78 -20.10 12.64
CA ALA A 108 -2.08 -19.09 13.64
C ALA A 108 -3.27 -18.22 13.29
N LEU A 109 -3.39 -17.80 12.03
CA LEU A 109 -4.35 -16.80 11.61
C LEU A 109 -5.59 -17.40 10.91
N GLY A 110 -5.44 -18.58 10.28
CA GLY A 110 -6.55 -19.33 9.66
C GLY A 110 -7.36 -18.48 8.67
N GLU A 111 -8.67 -18.59 8.79
CA GLU A 111 -9.65 -17.90 7.93
C GLU A 111 -9.83 -16.41 8.25
N SER A 112 -9.12 -15.88 9.26
CA SER A 112 -9.20 -14.46 9.57
C SER A 112 -8.47 -13.58 8.54
N VAL A 113 -7.57 -14.16 7.74
CA VAL A 113 -6.81 -13.47 6.70
C VAL A 113 -7.52 -13.55 5.36
N LEU A 114 -7.96 -12.41 4.85
CA LEU A 114 -8.58 -12.26 3.52
C LEU A 114 -7.54 -11.93 2.44
N GLY A 115 -6.35 -11.54 2.84
CA GLY A 115 -5.23 -11.23 1.98
C GLY A 115 -4.06 -10.70 2.77
N SER A 116 -2.86 -10.80 2.19
CA SER A 116 -1.64 -10.25 2.79
C SER A 116 -0.66 -9.78 1.74
N ARG A 117 0.23 -8.90 2.16
CA ARG A 117 1.39 -8.43 1.40
C ARG A 117 2.63 -8.48 2.28
N GLU A 118 3.75 -8.73 1.64
CA GLU A 118 5.07 -8.67 2.27
C GLU A 118 5.95 -7.67 1.54
N LEU A 119 6.72 -6.91 2.29
CA LEU A 119 7.73 -6.01 1.78
C LEU A 119 8.95 -6.02 2.69
N THR A 120 10.11 -5.72 2.12
CA THR A 120 11.35 -5.57 2.88
C THR A 120 11.66 -4.09 2.99
N LEU A 121 11.79 -3.60 4.22
CA LEU A 121 12.24 -2.24 4.51
C LEU A 121 13.74 -2.25 4.80
N THR A 122 14.48 -1.29 4.23
CA THR A 122 15.88 -1.03 4.54
C THR A 122 16.04 0.20 5.46
N PRO A 123 17.14 0.32 6.23
CA PRO A 123 17.38 1.50 7.05
C PRO A 123 17.26 2.81 6.25
N GLY A 124 16.59 3.81 6.81
CA GLY A 124 16.33 5.11 6.19
C GLY A 124 15.25 5.13 5.10
N GLN A 125 14.70 3.98 4.72
CA GLN A 125 13.71 3.90 3.65
C GLN A 125 12.35 4.50 4.04
N ARG A 126 11.72 5.20 3.09
CA ARG A 126 10.32 5.59 3.14
C ARG A 126 9.52 4.70 2.19
N TYR A 127 8.48 4.09 2.70
CA TYR A 127 7.52 3.31 1.93
C TYR A 127 6.15 3.99 2.03
N GLU A 128 5.57 4.31 0.89
CA GLU A 128 4.25 4.96 0.81
C GLU A 128 3.43 4.28 -0.28
N THR A 129 2.18 3.98 0.02
CA THR A 129 1.27 3.29 -0.90
C THR A 129 -0.18 3.59 -0.59
N VAL A 130 -1.04 3.33 -1.55
CA VAL A 130 -2.49 3.21 -1.33
C VAL A 130 -2.83 1.73 -1.32
N GLU A 131 -3.14 1.20 -0.14
CA GLU A 131 -3.57 -0.19 0.01
C GLU A 131 -5.01 -0.37 -0.45
N LYS A 132 -5.25 -1.35 -1.33
CA LYS A 132 -6.57 -1.75 -1.78
C LYS A 132 -7.08 -2.89 -0.90
N VAL A 133 -7.74 -2.51 0.17
CA VAL A 133 -8.24 -3.43 1.18
C VAL A 133 -9.54 -4.08 0.69
N PRO A 134 -9.66 -5.42 0.67
CA PRO A 134 -10.92 -6.08 0.34
C PRO A 134 -12.07 -5.56 1.19
N LYS A 135 -13.24 -5.32 0.59
CA LYS A 135 -14.39 -4.75 1.30
C LYS A 135 -14.86 -5.61 2.49
N GLN A 136 -14.57 -6.90 2.46
CA GLN A 136 -14.90 -7.84 3.54
C GLN A 136 -13.92 -7.78 4.72
N ALA A 137 -12.81 -7.04 4.58
CA ALA A 137 -11.86 -6.85 5.66
C ALA A 137 -12.29 -5.67 6.53
N ASP A 138 -12.47 -5.93 7.82
CA ASP A 138 -12.79 -4.90 8.81
C ASP A 138 -11.51 -4.28 9.40
N TYR A 139 -10.36 -4.94 9.23
CA TYR A 139 -9.10 -4.53 9.81
C TYR A 139 -7.95 -4.64 8.81
N ILE A 140 -7.01 -3.69 8.92
CA ILE A 140 -5.68 -3.76 8.33
C ILE A 140 -4.66 -3.90 9.45
N ALA A 141 -3.75 -4.85 9.33
CA ALA A 141 -2.73 -5.09 10.34
C ALA A 141 -1.33 -5.03 9.73
N VAL A 142 -0.36 -4.53 10.49
CA VAL A 142 1.03 -4.42 10.08
C VAL A 142 1.91 -5.08 11.13
N ALA A 143 2.82 -5.96 10.71
CA ALA A 143 3.82 -6.60 11.56
C ALA A 143 5.22 -6.42 10.98
N GLY A 144 6.15 -5.90 11.80
CA GLY A 144 7.58 -5.90 11.50
C GLY A 144 8.24 -7.14 12.12
N LEU A 145 8.84 -7.99 11.29
CA LEU A 145 9.52 -9.20 11.73
C LEU A 145 10.96 -8.87 12.16
N PHE A 146 11.06 -8.12 13.25
CA PHE A 146 12.34 -7.71 13.82
C PHE A 146 13.15 -8.92 14.33
N TYR A 147 14.49 -8.81 14.28
CA TYR A 147 15.41 -9.81 14.84
C TYR A 147 15.19 -10.00 16.36
N ALA A 148 15.08 -8.90 17.10
CA ALA A 148 14.81 -8.90 18.52
C ALA A 148 13.70 -7.88 18.85
N PRO A 149 12.42 -8.24 18.67
CA PRO A 149 11.31 -7.30 18.79
C PRO A 149 11.05 -6.91 20.24
N ALA A 150 10.81 -5.64 20.48
CA ALA A 150 10.28 -5.19 21.77
C ALA A 150 8.87 -5.76 21.98
N PRO A 151 8.55 -6.29 23.17
CA PRO A 151 7.24 -6.86 23.44
C PRO A 151 6.11 -5.90 23.08
N MET A 152 5.09 -6.42 22.37
CA MET A 152 3.87 -5.68 22.00
C MET A 152 4.07 -4.43 21.13
N ARG A 153 5.30 -4.20 20.61
CA ARG A 153 5.64 -3.01 19.82
C ARG A 153 6.04 -3.35 18.37
N TRP A 154 5.87 -4.58 17.95
CA TRP A 154 6.29 -5.04 16.62
C TRP A 154 5.13 -5.25 15.65
N LYS A 155 3.88 -5.12 16.11
CA LYS A 155 2.67 -5.25 15.29
C LYS A 155 1.55 -4.34 15.78
N TYR A 156 0.73 -3.87 14.84
CA TYR A 156 -0.46 -3.06 15.10
C TYR A 156 -1.62 -3.47 14.21
N VAL A 157 -2.84 -3.23 14.70
CA VAL A 157 -4.10 -3.45 13.99
C VAL A 157 -4.87 -2.15 13.98
N PHE A 158 -5.50 -1.84 12.84
CA PHE A 158 -6.33 -0.66 12.64
C PHE A 158 -7.66 -1.08 12.05
N LYS A 159 -8.76 -0.43 12.45
CA LYS A 159 -10.02 -0.58 11.74
C LYS A 159 -9.92 0.06 10.37
N VAL A 160 -10.43 -0.62 9.34
CA VAL A 160 -10.41 -0.09 7.96
C VAL A 160 -11.23 1.19 7.88
N GLU A 161 -12.40 1.24 8.55
CA GLU A 161 -13.26 2.43 8.62
C GLU A 161 -12.49 3.67 9.11
N ASP A 162 -11.76 3.57 10.24
CA ASP A 162 -10.97 4.67 10.79
C ASP A 162 -9.78 5.04 9.88
N ALA A 163 -9.18 4.02 9.23
CA ALA A 163 -7.98 4.16 8.41
C ALA A 163 -8.26 4.71 7.00
N GLU A 164 -9.45 4.52 6.45
CA GLU A 164 -9.88 5.11 5.18
C GLU A 164 -9.82 6.64 5.26
N ASP A 165 -10.28 7.21 6.39
CA ASP A 165 -10.31 8.65 6.58
C ASP A 165 -8.95 9.24 7.01
N SER A 166 -8.28 8.60 7.96
CA SER A 166 -7.07 9.14 8.60
C SER A 166 -5.76 8.76 7.88
N GLY A 167 -5.75 7.66 7.13
CA GLY A 167 -4.54 6.96 6.75
C GLY A 167 -3.84 6.30 7.94
N ILE A 168 -2.75 5.60 7.65
CA ILE A 168 -1.85 4.97 8.63
C ILE A 168 -0.43 5.42 8.35
N VAL A 169 0.25 5.99 9.35
CA VAL A 169 1.67 6.32 9.25
C VAL A 169 2.41 5.65 10.40
N LEU A 170 3.36 4.80 10.08
CA LEU A 170 4.19 4.07 11.04
C LEU A 170 5.64 4.52 10.98
N GLY A 171 6.31 4.53 12.12
CA GLY A 171 7.75 4.53 12.23
C GLY A 171 8.26 3.11 12.51
N ALA A 172 9.30 2.68 11.83
CA ALA A 172 9.99 1.42 12.10
C ALA A 172 11.40 1.70 12.62
N HIS A 173 11.73 1.16 13.80
CA HIS A 173 12.94 1.52 14.56
C HIS A 173 13.82 0.29 14.84
N ALA A 174 14.70 0.38 15.83
CA ALA A 174 15.64 -0.70 16.17
C ALA A 174 14.97 -2.04 16.47
N CYS A 175 13.83 -2.03 17.17
CA CYS A 175 13.14 -3.25 17.59
C CYS A 175 11.62 -3.05 17.72
N ALA A 176 11.11 -1.91 17.27
CA ALA A 176 9.70 -1.53 17.51
C ALA A 176 9.13 -0.71 16.37
N LEU A 177 7.82 -0.79 16.22
CA LEU A 177 7.02 0.14 15.44
C LEU A 177 6.47 1.25 16.36
N THR A 178 6.26 2.43 15.79
CA THR A 178 5.46 3.52 16.35
C THR A 178 4.33 3.88 15.41
N VAL A 179 3.26 4.49 15.94
CA VAL A 179 2.11 4.96 15.16
C VAL A 179 2.09 6.49 15.19
N ALA A 180 2.42 7.12 14.07
CA ALA A 180 2.38 8.57 13.94
C ALA A 180 0.97 9.07 13.53
N THR A 181 0.27 8.29 12.70
CA THR A 181 -1.11 8.56 12.27
C THR A 181 -1.90 7.25 12.26
N GLY A 182 -3.19 7.33 12.55
CA GLY A 182 -4.08 6.20 12.70
C GLY A 182 -4.32 5.84 14.17
N LYS A 183 -5.43 5.13 14.41
CA LYS A 183 -5.85 4.70 15.76
C LYS A 183 -5.71 3.19 15.88
N PRO A 184 -4.64 2.67 16.53
CA PRO A 184 -4.47 1.24 16.67
C PRO A 184 -5.51 0.66 17.63
N THR A 185 -6.02 -0.52 17.27
CA THR A 185 -6.86 -1.35 18.15
C THR A 185 -5.95 -2.21 19.01
N LEU A 186 -5.88 -1.91 20.30
CA LEU A 186 -5.07 -2.66 21.24
C LEU A 186 -5.86 -3.86 21.80
N PRO A 187 -5.19 -5.00 22.09
CA PRO A 187 -5.82 -6.12 22.76
C PRO A 187 -6.40 -5.73 24.11
N ALA A 188 -7.52 -6.34 24.50
CA ALA A 188 -8.13 -6.11 25.79
C ALA A 188 -7.18 -6.50 26.95
N GLY A 189 -7.16 -5.70 28.01
CA GLY A 189 -6.36 -5.97 29.20
C GLY A 189 -4.87 -5.61 29.10
N MET A 190 -4.46 -4.99 27.99
CA MET A 190 -3.08 -4.52 27.82
C MET A 190 -2.80 -3.27 28.66
N PRO A 191 -1.57 -3.11 29.18
CA PRO A 191 -1.16 -1.86 29.78
C PRO A 191 -1.30 -0.71 28.80
N THR A 192 -1.82 0.42 29.26
CA THR A 192 -1.91 1.62 28.45
C THR A 192 -0.51 2.16 28.17
N TYR A 193 -0.15 2.27 26.91
CA TYR A 193 1.07 2.94 26.45
C TYR A 193 0.74 3.87 25.27
N ASP A 194 1.57 4.86 25.06
CA ASP A 194 1.47 5.75 23.90
C ASP A 194 2.15 5.08 22.69
N PRO A 195 1.39 4.63 21.67
CA PRO A 195 1.97 3.96 20.51
C PRO A 195 2.81 4.91 19.63
N SER A 196 2.66 6.23 19.78
CA SER A 196 3.42 7.21 19.01
C SER A 196 4.85 7.41 19.53
N ARG A 197 5.16 6.91 20.72
CA ARG A 197 6.44 7.16 21.39
C ARG A 197 7.24 5.89 21.61
N LEU A 198 8.57 6.04 21.63
CA LEU A 198 9.51 4.98 22.01
C LEU A 198 9.84 4.99 23.51
N SER A 199 9.25 5.91 24.29
CA SER A 199 9.48 5.94 25.73
C SER A 199 9.08 4.63 26.39
N GLY A 200 9.97 4.03 27.18
CA GLY A 200 9.75 2.73 27.83
C GLY A 200 9.93 1.51 26.92
N VAL A 201 10.27 1.69 25.64
CA VAL A 201 10.64 0.58 24.75
C VAL A 201 12.07 0.15 25.06
N GLN A 202 12.25 -1.12 25.37
CA GLN A 202 13.57 -1.73 25.56
C GLN A 202 13.74 -2.80 24.48
N CYS A 203 14.79 -2.67 23.67
CA CYS A 203 15.17 -3.71 22.74
C CYS A 203 15.82 -4.84 23.53
N PRO A 204 15.39 -6.09 23.34
CA PRO A 204 16.12 -7.25 23.85
C PRO A 204 17.53 -7.24 23.26
N GLY A 205 18.54 -7.42 24.13
CA GLY A 205 19.95 -7.52 23.75
C GLY A 205 20.34 -8.92 23.34
#